data_e283b6a2c7406645985213d84c35333e
#
_entry.id   e283b6a2c7406645985213d84c35333e
#
_cell.length_a   1.000
_cell.length_b   1.000
_cell.length_c   1.000
_cell.angle_alpha   90.00
_cell.angle_beta   90.00
_cell.angle_gamma   90.00
#
_symmetry.space_group_name_H-M   'P 1'
#
loop_
_entity.id
_entity.type
_entity.pdbx_description
1 polymer ?
#
loop_
_entity_poly.entity_id
_entity_poly.type
_entity_poly.pdbx_seq_one_letter_code
_entity_poly.pdbx_strand_id
1 'polypeptide(L)'
;MIKQRKIELLAPAKNLECGIEAINHGADAVYIGAPKFGARAAAVNSLEDIEALVKHAHLYNARIYVTVNTILKEEELQETEEMIHALYRIGVDALIVQDMGITQLNLPPIPLHASTQMDNRTPEKVKFLKERSEEHTSELQSQR
;
A
#
# COMPACT_ATOMS: atom_id res chain seq x y z
N MET A 1 -17.37 11.29 -27.43
CA MET A 1 -17.80 10.66 -26.16
C MET A 1 -16.92 11.15 -25.02
N ILE A 2 -17.49 11.83 -24.05
CA ILE A 2 -16.73 12.32 -22.90
C ILE A 2 -16.45 11.12 -22.00
N LYS A 3 -15.17 10.78 -21.81
CA LYS A 3 -14.77 9.71 -20.90
C LYS A 3 -14.98 10.17 -19.46
N GLN A 4 -15.93 9.57 -18.77
CA GLN A 4 -16.16 9.88 -17.36
C GLN A 4 -14.89 9.56 -16.53
N ARG A 5 -14.41 10.54 -15.79
CA ARG A 5 -13.29 10.37 -14.88
C ARG A 5 -13.78 9.62 -13.64
N LYS A 6 -13.20 8.47 -13.38
CA LYS A 6 -13.48 7.73 -12.16
C LYS A 6 -12.69 8.34 -11.00
N ILE A 7 -13.42 8.78 -9.98
CA ILE A 7 -12.82 9.35 -8.76
C ILE A 7 -12.87 8.28 -7.67
N GLU A 8 -11.73 8.05 -7.04
CA GLU A 8 -11.60 7.11 -5.92
C GLU A 8 -11.64 7.88 -4.60
N LEU A 9 -12.56 7.50 -3.71
CA LEU A 9 -12.60 8.02 -2.34
C LEU A 9 -11.69 7.15 -1.47
N LEU A 10 -10.54 7.70 -1.11
CA LEU A 10 -9.52 7.04 -0.31
C LEU A 10 -9.60 7.50 1.14
N ALA A 11 -9.76 6.58 2.08
CA ALA A 11 -9.85 6.87 3.50
C ALA A 11 -8.68 6.25 4.28
N PRO A 12 -8.16 6.95 5.31
CA PRO A 12 -7.17 6.37 6.21
C PRO A 12 -7.85 5.46 7.23
N ALA A 13 -7.14 4.43 7.69
CA ALA A 13 -7.59 3.59 8.78
C ALA A 13 -6.47 3.39 9.80
N LYS A 14 -6.77 3.70 11.04
CA LYS A 14 -5.86 3.46 12.16
C LYS A 14 -5.78 1.97 12.49
N ASN A 15 -6.90 1.26 12.36
CA ASN A 15 -7.05 -0.14 12.71
C ASN A 15 -8.14 -0.80 11.86
N LEU A 16 -8.38 -2.09 12.11
CA LEU A 16 -9.39 -2.89 11.41
C LEU A 16 -10.78 -2.28 11.50
N GLU A 17 -11.20 -1.85 12.71
CA GLU A 17 -12.54 -1.29 12.94
C GLU A 17 -12.74 0.00 12.12
N CYS A 18 -11.78 0.88 12.13
CA CYS A 18 -11.82 2.11 11.33
C CYS A 18 -11.90 1.81 9.83
N GLY A 19 -11.16 0.82 9.36
CA GLY A 19 -11.18 0.40 7.96
C GLY A 19 -12.53 -0.15 7.53
N ILE A 20 -13.12 -1.01 8.34
CA ILE A 20 -14.46 -1.58 8.09
C ILE A 20 -15.50 -0.46 8.03
N GLU A 21 -15.48 0.46 8.99
CA GLU A 21 -16.41 1.59 9.02
C GLU A 21 -16.25 2.50 7.80
N ALA A 22 -15.02 2.77 7.37
CA ALA A 22 -14.78 3.57 6.18
C ALA A 22 -15.41 2.93 4.93
N ILE A 23 -15.25 1.62 4.76
CA ILE A 23 -15.84 0.87 3.64
C ILE A 23 -17.37 0.88 3.73
N ASN A 24 -17.92 0.65 4.92
CA ASN A 24 -19.38 0.64 5.14
C ASN A 24 -20.01 1.99 4.84
N HIS A 25 -19.25 3.08 4.93
CA HIS A 25 -19.70 4.45 4.65
C HIS A 25 -19.28 4.98 3.28
N GLY A 26 -18.84 4.10 2.38
CA GLY A 26 -18.67 4.42 0.97
C GLY A 26 -17.26 4.68 0.48
N ALA A 27 -16.23 4.38 1.27
CA ALA A 27 -14.86 4.47 0.78
C ALA A 27 -14.61 3.46 -0.35
N ASP A 28 -13.96 3.91 -1.41
CA ASP A 28 -13.56 3.06 -2.54
C ASP A 28 -12.24 2.35 -2.26
N ALA A 29 -11.41 2.94 -1.42
CA ALA A 29 -10.15 2.37 -0.97
C ALA A 29 -9.82 2.85 0.44
N VAL A 30 -9.07 2.03 1.16
CA VAL A 30 -8.61 2.34 2.52
C VAL A 30 -7.12 2.07 2.59
N TYR A 31 -6.36 2.97 3.21
CA TYR A 31 -4.97 2.69 3.51
C TYR A 31 -4.75 2.50 5.01
N ILE A 32 -3.93 1.52 5.35
CA ILE A 32 -3.67 1.08 6.71
C ILE A 32 -2.17 0.80 6.88
N GLY A 33 -1.64 1.05 8.08
CA GLY A 33 -0.23 0.80 8.37
C GLY A 33 0.12 -0.68 8.39
N ALA A 34 1.31 -1.02 7.88
CA ALA A 34 1.84 -2.36 7.93
C ALA A 34 2.09 -2.84 9.36
N PRO A 35 2.08 -4.16 9.60
CA PRO A 35 2.56 -4.72 10.87
C PRO A 35 3.99 -4.27 11.15
N LYS A 36 4.30 -4.00 12.41
CA LYS A 36 5.64 -3.58 12.84
C LYS A 36 6.46 -4.76 13.34
N PHE A 37 7.79 -4.65 13.25
CA PHE A 37 8.74 -5.68 13.62
C PHE A 37 9.44 -5.41 14.93
N GLY A 38 9.90 -6.50 15.60
CA GLY A 38 10.85 -6.46 16.70
C GLY A 38 10.33 -5.73 17.94
N ALA A 39 11.24 -5.04 18.65
CA ALA A 39 10.92 -4.32 19.89
C ALA A 39 9.93 -3.15 19.72
N ARG A 40 9.68 -2.73 18.48
CA ARG A 40 8.66 -1.73 18.14
C ARG A 40 7.30 -2.36 17.83
N ALA A 41 7.18 -3.66 18.07
CA ALA A 41 6.04 -4.50 17.72
C ALA A 41 4.80 -4.33 18.61
N ALA A 42 4.59 -3.18 19.21
CA ALA A 42 3.26 -2.80 19.66
C ALA A 42 2.39 -2.58 18.41
N ALA A 43 2.21 -3.66 17.66
CA ALA A 43 1.53 -3.63 16.38
C ALA A 43 0.07 -3.32 16.62
N VAL A 44 -0.36 -2.16 16.15
CA VAL A 44 -1.77 -1.80 16.12
C VAL A 44 -2.52 -2.67 15.11
N ASN A 45 -1.81 -3.16 14.08
CA ASN A 45 -2.38 -3.98 13.01
C ASN A 45 -1.55 -5.25 12.82
N SER A 46 -2.20 -6.41 12.95
CA SER A 46 -1.60 -7.70 12.64
C SER A 46 -1.87 -8.08 11.18
N LEU A 47 -1.17 -9.10 10.68
CA LEU A 47 -1.49 -9.67 9.36
C LEU A 47 -2.91 -10.20 9.31
N GLU A 48 -3.39 -10.79 10.40
CA GLU A 48 -4.76 -11.29 10.53
C GLU A 48 -5.78 -10.17 10.42
N ASP A 49 -5.53 -9.03 11.04
CA ASP A 49 -6.40 -7.85 10.95
C ASP A 49 -6.46 -7.32 9.52
N ILE A 50 -5.32 -7.24 8.85
CA ILE A 50 -5.26 -6.77 7.45
C ILE A 50 -5.97 -7.77 6.54
N GLU A 51 -5.80 -9.06 6.75
CA GLU A 51 -6.53 -10.09 6.00
C GLU A 51 -8.04 -9.96 6.17
N ALA A 52 -8.52 -9.77 7.40
CA ALA A 52 -9.93 -9.55 7.67
C ALA A 52 -10.46 -8.31 6.95
N LEU A 53 -9.68 -7.22 6.96
CA LEU A 53 -10.04 -6.00 6.26
C LEU A 53 -10.09 -6.19 4.74
N VAL A 54 -9.13 -6.91 4.16
CA VAL A 54 -9.10 -7.22 2.73
C VAL A 54 -10.34 -8.03 2.32
N LYS A 55 -10.70 -9.05 3.09
CA LYS A 55 -11.89 -9.86 2.82
C LYS A 55 -13.15 -9.02 2.84
N HIS A 56 -13.30 -8.15 3.84
CA HIS A 56 -14.45 -7.26 3.93
C HIS A 56 -14.49 -6.27 2.75
N ALA A 57 -13.37 -5.66 2.43
CA ALA A 57 -13.27 -4.68 1.35
C ALA A 57 -13.62 -5.29 -0.01
N HIS A 58 -13.10 -6.46 -0.31
CA HIS A 58 -13.32 -7.12 -1.60
C HIS A 58 -14.78 -7.53 -1.82
N LEU A 59 -15.54 -7.77 -0.76
CA LEU A 59 -16.99 -7.99 -0.85
C LEU A 59 -17.73 -6.77 -1.43
N TYR A 60 -17.20 -5.57 -1.22
CA TYR A 60 -17.81 -4.31 -1.65
C TYR A 60 -17.03 -3.65 -2.80
N ASN A 61 -16.15 -4.39 -3.46
CA ASN A 61 -15.28 -3.88 -4.53
C ASN A 61 -14.38 -2.71 -4.09
N ALA A 62 -14.08 -2.61 -2.80
CA ALA A 62 -13.13 -1.65 -2.26
C ALA A 62 -11.72 -2.23 -2.26
N ARG A 63 -10.71 -1.35 -2.26
CA ARG A 63 -9.29 -1.72 -2.28
C ARG A 63 -8.62 -1.42 -0.97
N ILE A 64 -7.63 -2.23 -0.62
CA ILE A 64 -6.80 -2.03 0.57
C ILE A 64 -5.37 -1.77 0.15
N TYR A 65 -4.85 -0.61 0.58
CA TYR A 65 -3.47 -0.22 0.42
C TYR A 65 -2.76 -0.27 1.76
N VAL A 66 -1.58 -0.85 1.80
CA VAL A 66 -0.81 -0.95 3.04
C VAL A 66 0.38 -0.01 2.96
N THR A 67 0.55 0.83 3.98
CA THR A 67 1.67 1.76 4.04
C THR A 67 2.90 1.08 4.63
N VAL A 68 3.98 1.09 3.87
CA VAL A 68 5.33 0.71 4.29
C VAL A 68 6.20 1.95 4.12
N ASN A 69 5.84 2.99 4.86
CA ASN A 69 6.40 4.33 4.69
C ASN A 69 7.48 4.67 5.71
N THR A 70 8.13 3.67 6.27
CA THR A 70 9.28 3.85 7.16
C THR A 70 10.58 3.70 6.39
N ILE A 71 11.62 4.40 6.85
CA ILE A 71 12.97 4.18 6.35
C ILE A 71 13.45 2.85 6.92
N LEU A 72 13.86 1.95 6.04
CA LEU A 72 14.28 0.60 6.41
C LEU A 72 15.75 0.58 6.81
N LYS A 73 16.02 -0.11 7.89
CA LYS A 73 17.38 -0.49 8.24
C LYS A 73 17.77 -1.76 7.51
N GLU A 74 19.04 -1.92 7.23
CA GLU A 74 19.53 -3.10 6.51
C GLU A 74 19.11 -4.42 7.19
N GLU A 75 19.08 -4.44 8.50
CA GLU A 75 18.66 -5.58 9.32
C GLU A 75 17.18 -5.95 9.16
N GLU A 76 16.37 -4.98 8.72
CA GLU A 76 14.90 -5.14 8.56
C GLU A 76 14.49 -5.54 7.13
N LEU A 77 15.42 -5.56 6.18
CA LEU A 77 15.11 -5.78 4.78
C LEU A 77 14.51 -7.16 4.51
N GLN A 78 15.07 -8.21 5.11
CA GLN A 78 14.56 -9.57 4.93
C GLN A 78 13.16 -9.74 5.52
N GLU A 79 12.94 -9.23 6.73
CA GLU A 79 11.62 -9.28 7.38
C GLU A 79 10.59 -8.48 6.58
N THR A 80 11.00 -7.34 6.02
CA THR A 80 10.14 -6.53 5.17
C THR A 80 9.75 -7.26 3.89
N GLU A 81 10.72 -7.93 3.25
CA GLU A 81 10.45 -8.73 2.05
C GLU A 81 9.45 -9.85 2.35
N GLU A 82 9.64 -10.59 3.43
CA GLU A 82 8.73 -11.65 3.87
C GLU A 82 7.33 -11.11 4.17
N MET A 83 7.25 -9.96 4.83
CA MET A 83 5.98 -9.31 5.11
C MET A 83 5.25 -8.90 3.83
N ILE A 84 5.96 -8.32 2.87
CA ILE A 84 5.37 -7.91 1.60
C ILE A 84 4.82 -9.12 0.84
N HIS A 85 5.53 -10.24 0.83
CA HIS A 85 5.01 -11.49 0.25
C HIS A 85 3.76 -11.98 0.98
N ALA A 86 3.73 -11.88 2.31
CA ALA A 86 2.55 -12.24 3.09
C ALA A 86 1.36 -11.32 2.76
N LEU A 87 1.58 -10.01 2.67
CA LEU A 87 0.54 -9.05 2.27
C LEU A 87 -0.01 -9.34 0.88
N TYR A 88 0.86 -9.68 -0.05
CA TYR A 88 0.44 -10.07 -1.39
C TYR A 88 -0.44 -11.33 -1.37
N ARG A 89 -0.05 -12.35 -0.62
CA ARG A 89 -0.82 -13.60 -0.52
C ARG A 89 -2.21 -13.40 0.08
N ILE A 90 -2.37 -12.48 1.02
CA ILE A 90 -3.68 -12.20 1.61
C ILE A 90 -4.55 -11.27 0.76
N GLY A 91 -4.03 -10.75 -0.34
CA GLY A 91 -4.80 -10.01 -1.32
C GLY A 91 -4.76 -8.49 -1.22
N VAL A 92 -3.77 -7.93 -0.53
CA VAL A 92 -3.57 -6.47 -0.49
C VAL A 92 -3.40 -5.94 -1.92
N ASP A 93 -4.09 -4.85 -2.24
CA ASP A 93 -4.17 -4.33 -3.60
C ASP A 93 -2.97 -3.49 -4.03
N ALA A 94 -2.32 -2.81 -3.10
CA ALA A 94 -1.11 -2.05 -3.36
C ALA A 94 -0.35 -1.72 -2.08
N LEU A 95 0.92 -1.36 -2.22
CA LEU A 95 1.73 -0.82 -1.14
C LEU A 95 1.96 0.68 -1.37
N ILE A 96 1.96 1.44 -0.29
CA ILE A 96 2.38 2.84 -0.30
C ILE A 96 3.77 2.88 0.33
N VAL A 97 4.78 3.27 -0.43
CA VAL A 97 6.19 3.15 -0.03
C VAL A 97 6.88 4.50 0.04
N GLN A 98 7.82 4.63 0.97
CA GLN A 98 8.66 5.81 1.13
C GLN A 98 10.12 5.52 0.75
N ASP A 99 10.64 4.39 1.19
CA ASP A 99 12.04 4.04 1.00
C ASP A 99 12.24 3.35 -0.35
N MET A 100 13.11 3.93 -1.19
CA MET A 100 13.47 3.36 -2.49
C MET A 100 14.21 2.03 -2.37
N GLY A 101 14.77 1.71 -1.20
CA GLY A 101 15.39 0.41 -0.92
C GLY A 101 14.45 -0.76 -1.14
N ILE A 102 13.14 -0.54 -0.98
CA ILE A 102 12.14 -1.58 -1.26
C ILE A 102 12.21 -2.08 -2.70
N THR A 103 12.53 -1.22 -3.65
CA THR A 103 12.62 -1.61 -5.07
C THR A 103 13.77 -2.57 -5.37
N GLN A 104 14.73 -2.69 -4.46
CA GLN A 104 15.86 -3.62 -4.58
C GLN A 104 15.55 -5.01 -4.00
N LEU A 105 14.43 -5.16 -3.33
CA LEU A 105 13.98 -6.44 -2.77
C LEU A 105 13.37 -7.31 -3.87
N ASN A 106 13.36 -8.62 -3.64
CA ASN A 106 12.64 -9.55 -4.50
C ASN A 106 11.15 -9.49 -4.16
N LEU A 107 10.42 -8.59 -4.84
CA LEU A 107 9.03 -8.31 -4.55
C LEU A 107 8.08 -9.18 -5.39
N PRO A 108 6.89 -9.52 -4.83
CA PRO A 108 5.80 -10.07 -5.62
C PRO A 108 5.23 -9.00 -6.58
N PRO A 109 4.41 -9.37 -7.57
CA PRO A 109 3.83 -8.41 -8.51
C PRO A 109 2.69 -7.59 -7.87
N ILE A 110 3.03 -6.80 -6.86
CA ILE A 110 2.11 -5.91 -6.17
C ILE A 110 2.39 -4.47 -6.60
N PRO A 111 1.35 -3.68 -6.93
CA PRO A 111 1.54 -2.27 -7.27
C PRO A 111 2.19 -1.47 -6.15
N LEU A 112 3.11 -0.58 -6.51
CA LEU A 112 3.76 0.32 -5.58
C LEU A 112 3.31 1.76 -5.85
N HIS A 113 2.83 2.44 -4.81
CA HIS A 113 2.49 3.85 -4.84
C HIS A 113 3.51 4.63 -4.04
N ALA A 114 3.99 5.75 -4.58
CA ALA A 114 4.90 6.62 -3.84
C ALA A 114 4.16 7.35 -2.73
N SER A 115 4.72 7.32 -1.53
CA SER A 115 4.21 8.09 -0.41
C SER A 115 4.40 9.59 -0.65
N THR A 116 3.52 10.42 -0.08
CA THR A 116 3.71 11.88 -0.05
C THR A 116 4.99 12.28 0.68
N GLN A 117 5.51 11.42 1.54
CA GLN A 117 6.77 11.62 2.26
C GLN A 117 8.02 11.47 1.37
N MET A 118 7.86 11.08 0.11
CA MET A 118 8.98 10.98 -0.85
C MET A 118 9.38 12.32 -1.47
N ASP A 119 8.76 13.40 -1.06
CA ASP A 119 9.08 14.75 -1.58
C ASP A 119 8.94 14.87 -3.10
N ASN A 120 7.73 14.62 -3.60
CA ASN A 120 7.41 14.55 -5.03
C ASN A 120 7.16 15.93 -5.63
N ARG A 121 8.17 16.82 -5.62
CA ARG A 121 8.02 18.22 -6.01
C ARG A 121 8.51 18.57 -7.41
N THR A 122 9.24 17.66 -8.05
CA THR A 122 9.79 17.91 -9.40
C THR A 122 9.24 16.90 -10.41
N PRO A 123 9.04 17.35 -11.68
CA PRO A 123 8.60 16.42 -12.73
C PRO A 123 9.57 15.27 -12.97
N GLU A 124 10.88 15.52 -12.86
CA GLU A 124 11.91 14.51 -13.03
C GLU A 124 11.80 13.41 -11.99
N LYS A 125 11.54 13.77 -10.74
CA LYS A 125 11.37 12.78 -9.66
C LYS A 125 10.10 11.97 -9.85
N VAL A 126 9.01 12.60 -10.25
CA VAL A 126 7.75 11.91 -10.53
C VAL A 126 7.93 10.90 -11.67
N LYS A 127 8.63 11.29 -12.73
CA LYS A 127 8.96 10.40 -13.85
C LYS A 127 9.82 9.22 -13.41
N PHE A 128 10.84 9.47 -12.61
CA PHE A 128 11.70 8.42 -12.04
C PHE A 128 10.89 7.41 -11.22
N LEU A 129 10.02 7.88 -10.35
CA LEU A 129 9.17 7.02 -9.52
C LEU A 129 8.19 6.22 -10.36
N LYS A 130 7.62 6.83 -11.39
CA LYS A 130 6.72 6.15 -12.32
C LYS A 130 7.43 4.98 -13.01
N GLU A 131 8.61 5.20 -13.54
CA GLU A 131 9.41 4.17 -14.19
C GLU A 131 9.73 3.00 -13.24
N ARG A 132 10.05 3.31 -11.97
CA ARG A 132 10.30 2.28 -10.94
C ARG A 132 9.08 1.45 -10.61
N SER A 133 7.90 2.06 -10.54
CA SER A 133 6.66 1.33 -10.27
C SER A 133 6.27 0.42 -11.43
N GLU A 134 6.58 0.80 -12.66
CA GLU A 134 6.35 -0.02 -13.85
C GLU A 134 7.14 -1.33 -13.85
N GLU A 135 8.31 -1.37 -13.22
CA GLU A 135 9.12 -2.56 -13.10
C GLU A 135 8.46 -3.64 -12.23
N HIS A 136 7.54 -3.26 -11.36
CA HIS A 136 6.93 -4.13 -10.37
C HIS A 136 5.46 -4.44 -10.63
N THR A 137 4.83 -3.76 -11.58
CA THR A 137 3.42 -3.94 -11.92
C THR A 137 3.19 -3.79 -13.41
N SER A 138 2.29 -4.64 -13.97
CA SER A 138 1.84 -4.52 -15.34
C SER A 138 0.82 -3.42 -15.52
N GLU A 139 0.24 -2.93 -14.44
CA GLU A 139 -0.72 -1.84 -14.45
C GLU A 139 -0.06 -0.55 -14.02
N LEU A 140 0.23 0.28 -15.00
CA LEU A 140 0.57 1.64 -14.73
C LEU A 140 -0.59 2.34 -14.10
N GLN A 141 -0.40 2.74 -12.88
CA GLN A 141 -1.29 3.67 -12.24
C GLN A 141 -1.12 5.02 -12.92
N SER A 142 -1.83 5.26 -14.02
CA SER A 142 -1.86 6.59 -14.60
C SER A 142 -2.60 7.50 -13.64
N GLN A 143 -1.86 8.08 -12.78
CA GLN A 143 -2.31 9.07 -11.82
C GLN A 143 -2.42 10.43 -12.51
N ARG A 144 -3.45 10.61 -13.25
CA ARG A 144 -3.70 11.89 -13.90
C ARG A 144 -5.08 12.40 -13.62
#